data_9b1e6e7180ec2bffb47aecfffb696524
#
_entry.id   9b1e6e7180ec2bffb47aecfffb696524
#
_cell.length_a   1.000
_cell.length_b   1.000
_cell.length_c   1.000
_cell.angle_alpha   90.00
_cell.angle_beta   90.00
_cell.angle_gamma   90.00
#
_symmetry.space_group_name_H-M   'P 1'
#
loop_
_entity.id
_entity.type
_entity.pdbx_description
1 polymer ?
#
loop_
_entity_poly.entity_id
_entity_poly.type
_entity_poly.pdbx_seq_one_letter_code
_entity_poly.pdbx_strand_id
1 'polypeptide(L)'
;MAVRDISIDQPLPDNLDAERFVLGAIMSSDTAYVQVAGTLGADDFSLEKHKRIFLRMGELHERGEKIDRVTLANELMKQGQLQSVDGLSYLVSLDDGLPQLHNLESYVGIVKEKALRRRIITVSQDIMARCYSLEEDAGQILGAAEDALIKIGDVQTKNGLADPAQIISEYEGGINAFLDASKRIKGISTGFLKFDEMTGGLREGELFILAARPAMGKTAWALNVAQHVATNPKNPKAVAVFSLEMSKESLLTRMICAAARVDQQRFRAGYLNHDERHALQEALYRIVEAPLFLDDTAGTNLMDVHSKLRRLQAEQDLGLVIIDYMQLMQGRGRFENRVQEISSLSRGMKLMSKELRVPFLVLSQLSRAPETRTGDHRPMLSDLRESGSIEQDADMVAFIFREEVYRPDKESLKGLAELILAKQRNGPTGRVKMAFLNRYTKFENLAADTGEDDAPFE
;
A
#
# COMPACT_ATOMS: atom_id res chain seq x y z
N MET A 1 -11.53 -32.72 -13.64
CA MET A 1 -12.01 -32.52 -12.26
C MET A 1 -13.52 -32.63 -12.30
N ALA A 2 -14.11 -33.57 -11.57
CA ALA A 2 -15.56 -33.71 -11.51
C ALA A 2 -16.12 -32.51 -10.73
N VAL A 3 -16.96 -31.73 -11.39
CA VAL A 3 -17.76 -30.67 -10.72
C VAL A 3 -18.67 -31.41 -9.73
N ARG A 4 -18.39 -31.30 -8.44
CA ARG A 4 -19.33 -31.74 -7.42
C ARG A 4 -20.57 -30.87 -7.57
N ASP A 5 -21.72 -31.47 -7.80
CA ASP A 5 -23.02 -30.80 -7.72
C ASP A 5 -23.15 -30.23 -6.30
N ILE A 6 -22.83 -28.96 -6.15
CA ILE A 6 -23.04 -28.23 -4.89
C ILE A 6 -24.49 -27.79 -4.92
N SER A 7 -25.36 -28.54 -4.22
CA SER A 7 -26.73 -28.09 -4.04
C SER A 7 -26.71 -26.79 -3.23
N ILE A 8 -27.34 -25.75 -3.76
CA ILE A 8 -27.44 -24.41 -3.16
C ILE A 8 -28.21 -24.45 -1.81
N ASP A 9 -28.86 -25.55 -1.49
CA ASP A 9 -29.68 -25.79 -0.30
C ASP A 9 -28.93 -26.36 0.92
N GLN A 10 -27.58 -26.39 0.91
CA GLN A 10 -26.84 -26.82 2.10
C GLN A 10 -26.90 -25.77 3.19
N PRO A 11 -27.08 -26.16 4.48
CA PRO A 11 -27.01 -25.22 5.58
C PRO A 11 -25.66 -24.53 5.65
N LEU A 12 -25.67 -23.25 6.04
CA LEU A 12 -24.44 -22.47 6.20
C LEU A 12 -23.54 -23.12 7.27
N PRO A 13 -22.22 -23.12 7.08
CA PRO A 13 -21.29 -23.74 8.01
C PRO A 13 -21.31 -23.05 9.38
N ASP A 14 -21.53 -23.83 10.42
CA ASP A 14 -21.53 -23.40 11.81
C ASP A 14 -20.74 -24.36 12.72
N ASN A 15 -20.58 -23.98 13.98
CA ASN A 15 -20.18 -24.84 15.09
C ASN A 15 -20.82 -24.31 16.38
N LEU A 16 -22.05 -24.81 16.64
CA LEU A 16 -22.86 -24.35 17.76
C LEU A 16 -22.21 -24.60 19.12
N ASP A 17 -21.45 -25.69 19.26
CA ASP A 17 -20.76 -26.01 20.51
C ASP A 17 -19.63 -25.01 20.79
N ALA A 18 -18.88 -24.62 19.77
CA ALA A 18 -17.86 -23.58 19.92
C ALA A 18 -18.49 -22.22 20.26
N GLU A 19 -19.59 -21.84 19.60
CA GLU A 19 -20.32 -20.60 19.92
C GLU A 19 -20.84 -20.58 21.38
N ARG A 20 -21.46 -21.68 21.83
CA ARG A 20 -21.92 -21.85 23.21
C ARG A 20 -20.77 -21.74 24.21
N PHE A 21 -19.62 -22.40 23.91
CA PHE A 21 -18.45 -22.35 24.77
C PHE A 21 -17.93 -20.92 24.91
N VAL A 22 -17.81 -20.16 23.78
CA VAL A 22 -17.35 -18.77 23.80
C VAL A 22 -18.29 -17.90 24.67
N LEU A 23 -19.61 -17.99 24.48
CA LEU A 23 -20.56 -17.21 25.26
C LEU A 23 -20.54 -17.58 26.74
N GLY A 24 -20.47 -18.87 27.06
CA GLY A 24 -20.37 -19.34 28.45
C GLY A 24 -19.08 -18.94 29.14
N ALA A 25 -17.92 -18.94 28.40
CA ALA A 25 -16.65 -18.49 28.91
C ALA A 25 -16.68 -17.00 29.30
N ILE A 26 -17.36 -16.15 28.51
CA ILE A 26 -17.56 -14.73 28.83
C ILE A 26 -18.33 -14.55 30.15
N MET A 27 -19.35 -15.34 30.40
CA MET A 27 -20.11 -15.27 31.65
C MET A 27 -19.33 -15.76 32.87
N SER A 28 -18.31 -16.59 32.64
CA SER A 28 -17.51 -17.19 33.72
C SER A 28 -16.25 -16.37 34.08
N SER A 29 -15.83 -15.43 33.26
CA SER A 29 -14.60 -14.63 33.45
C SER A 29 -14.75 -13.20 32.97
N ASP A 30 -14.51 -12.25 33.85
CA ASP A 30 -14.60 -10.82 33.54
C ASP A 30 -13.60 -10.35 32.42
N THR A 31 -12.51 -11.10 32.21
CA THR A 31 -11.49 -10.77 31.19
C THR A 31 -11.78 -11.44 29.84
N ALA A 32 -12.60 -12.48 29.80
CA ALA A 32 -12.86 -13.24 28.57
C ALA A 32 -13.58 -12.42 27.51
N TYR A 33 -14.48 -11.49 27.91
CA TYR A 33 -15.15 -10.63 26.95
C TYR A 33 -14.18 -9.81 26.13
N VAL A 34 -13.18 -9.18 26.75
CA VAL A 34 -12.18 -8.34 26.05
C VAL A 34 -11.37 -9.17 25.06
N GLN A 35 -10.97 -10.40 25.44
CA GLN A 35 -10.26 -11.31 24.54
C GLN A 35 -11.10 -11.70 23.32
N VAL A 36 -12.38 -12.02 23.53
CA VAL A 36 -13.29 -12.42 22.46
C VAL A 36 -13.68 -11.24 21.57
N ALA A 37 -14.04 -10.09 22.15
CA ALA A 37 -14.49 -8.90 21.42
C ALA A 37 -13.39 -8.29 20.53
N GLY A 38 -12.12 -8.53 20.84
CA GLY A 38 -10.99 -8.17 19.96
C GLY A 38 -10.96 -8.94 18.63
N THR A 39 -11.62 -10.11 18.58
CA THR A 39 -11.56 -11.02 17.40
C THR A 39 -12.94 -11.27 16.78
N LEU A 40 -14.00 -11.42 17.59
CA LEU A 40 -15.36 -11.73 17.15
C LEU A 40 -16.29 -10.53 17.31
N GLY A 41 -17.16 -10.32 16.31
CA GLY A 41 -18.33 -9.46 16.40
C GLY A 41 -19.63 -10.27 16.52
N ALA A 42 -20.75 -9.61 16.82
CA ALA A 42 -22.06 -10.26 16.92
C ALA A 42 -22.43 -11.03 15.65
N ASP A 43 -22.09 -10.51 14.47
CA ASP A 43 -22.36 -11.14 13.17
C ASP A 43 -21.51 -12.39 12.87
N ASP A 44 -20.49 -12.66 13.69
CA ASP A 44 -19.68 -13.87 13.56
C ASP A 44 -20.36 -15.11 14.15
N PHE A 45 -21.43 -14.94 14.93
CA PHE A 45 -22.24 -16.04 15.42
C PHE A 45 -23.28 -16.49 14.39
N SER A 46 -23.58 -17.80 14.34
CA SER A 46 -24.53 -18.35 13.36
C SER A 46 -25.98 -18.18 13.79
N LEU A 47 -26.25 -18.44 15.08
CA LEU A 47 -27.60 -18.35 15.63
C LEU A 47 -27.96 -16.93 16.03
N GLU A 48 -29.14 -16.49 15.65
CA GLU A 48 -29.67 -15.15 15.99
C GLU A 48 -29.72 -14.92 17.51
N LYS A 49 -30.04 -15.95 18.29
CA LYS A 49 -29.99 -15.87 19.74
C LYS A 49 -28.59 -15.64 20.30
N HIS A 50 -27.55 -16.24 19.69
CA HIS A 50 -26.14 -16.02 20.07
C HIS A 50 -25.69 -14.60 19.76
N LYS A 51 -26.06 -14.07 18.56
CA LYS A 51 -25.81 -12.68 18.19
C LYS A 51 -26.38 -11.71 19.22
N ARG A 52 -27.64 -11.91 19.60
CA ARG A 52 -28.33 -11.06 20.59
C ARG A 52 -27.65 -11.14 21.96
N ILE A 53 -27.32 -12.34 22.40
CA ILE A 53 -26.63 -12.56 23.68
C ILE A 53 -25.29 -11.80 23.67
N PHE A 54 -24.47 -11.99 22.63
CA PHE A 54 -23.17 -11.32 22.53
C PHE A 54 -23.30 -9.80 22.46
N LEU A 55 -24.28 -9.28 21.73
CA LEU A 55 -24.56 -7.85 21.65
C LEU A 55 -24.89 -7.26 23.05
N ARG A 56 -25.73 -7.93 23.83
CA ARG A 56 -26.08 -7.47 25.18
C ARG A 56 -24.92 -7.61 26.17
N MET A 57 -24.05 -8.61 26.01
CA MET A 57 -22.79 -8.68 26.75
C MET A 57 -21.88 -7.46 26.46
N GLY A 58 -21.84 -6.99 25.20
CA GLY A 58 -21.13 -5.77 24.81
C GLY A 58 -21.65 -4.53 25.52
N GLU A 59 -22.96 -4.34 25.54
CA GLU A 59 -23.59 -3.19 26.20
C GLU A 59 -23.37 -3.18 27.73
N LEU A 60 -23.39 -4.34 28.37
CA LEU A 60 -23.03 -4.46 29.78
C LEU A 60 -21.59 -4.08 30.03
N HIS A 61 -20.67 -4.55 29.19
CA HIS A 61 -19.26 -4.24 29.29
C HIS A 61 -18.98 -2.74 29.10
N GLU A 62 -19.61 -2.10 28.11
CA GLU A 62 -19.46 -0.65 27.86
C GLU A 62 -19.92 0.21 29.03
N ARG A 63 -20.91 -0.27 29.81
CA ARG A 63 -21.39 0.38 31.04
C ARG A 63 -20.54 0.04 32.27
N GLY A 64 -19.52 -0.82 32.12
CA GLY A 64 -18.68 -1.28 33.22
C GLY A 64 -19.41 -2.24 34.19
N GLU A 65 -20.54 -2.83 33.76
CA GLU A 65 -21.28 -3.80 34.52
C GLU A 65 -20.70 -5.21 34.35
N LYS A 66 -20.72 -6.01 35.40
CA LYS A 66 -20.28 -7.41 35.34
C LYS A 66 -21.20 -8.22 34.42
N ILE A 67 -20.59 -9.07 33.58
CA ILE A 67 -21.32 -9.97 32.67
C ILE A 67 -21.52 -11.31 33.39
N ASP A 68 -22.71 -11.54 33.94
CA ASP A 68 -23.12 -12.82 34.53
C ASP A 68 -24.56 -13.15 34.13
N ARG A 69 -25.05 -14.34 34.56
CA ARG A 69 -26.38 -14.82 34.21
C ARG A 69 -27.50 -13.84 34.61
N VAL A 70 -27.33 -13.15 35.75
CA VAL A 70 -28.37 -12.29 36.31
C VAL A 70 -28.40 -10.95 35.58
N THR A 71 -27.25 -10.33 35.40
CA THR A 71 -27.12 -9.05 34.70
C THR A 71 -27.55 -9.18 33.24
N LEU A 72 -27.09 -10.25 32.56
CA LEU A 72 -27.45 -10.53 31.17
C LEU A 72 -28.95 -10.82 31.00
N ALA A 73 -29.54 -11.65 31.89
CA ALA A 73 -30.99 -11.92 31.87
C ALA A 73 -31.83 -10.65 32.09
N ASN A 74 -31.41 -9.80 33.04
CA ASN A 74 -32.07 -8.52 33.31
C ASN A 74 -31.97 -7.58 32.08
N GLU A 75 -30.82 -7.51 31.41
CA GLU A 75 -30.65 -6.68 30.20
C GLU A 75 -31.51 -7.19 29.03
N LEU A 76 -31.50 -8.50 28.77
CA LEU A 76 -32.37 -9.13 27.78
C LEU A 76 -33.86 -8.92 28.09
N MET A 77 -34.24 -8.90 29.36
CA MET A 77 -35.62 -8.63 29.80
C MET A 77 -36.00 -7.17 29.54
N LYS A 78 -35.13 -6.21 29.88
CA LYS A 78 -35.35 -4.78 29.62
C LYS A 78 -35.59 -4.51 28.16
N GLN A 79 -34.90 -5.24 27.28
CA GLN A 79 -35.00 -5.11 25.81
C GLN A 79 -36.14 -5.97 25.21
N GLY A 80 -36.91 -6.70 26.04
CA GLY A 80 -37.96 -7.59 25.56
C GLY A 80 -37.45 -8.80 24.76
N GLN A 81 -36.19 -9.16 24.92
CA GLN A 81 -35.53 -10.19 24.10
C GLN A 81 -35.32 -11.52 24.81
N LEU A 82 -35.62 -11.63 26.10
CA LEU A 82 -35.36 -12.84 26.89
C LEU A 82 -36.03 -14.10 26.31
N GLN A 83 -37.25 -13.99 25.82
CA GLN A 83 -37.95 -15.12 25.19
C GLN A 83 -37.35 -15.50 23.85
N SER A 84 -36.82 -14.54 23.10
CA SER A 84 -36.17 -14.78 21.79
C SER A 84 -34.80 -15.48 21.87
N VAL A 85 -34.26 -15.62 23.07
CA VAL A 85 -33.04 -16.38 23.36
C VAL A 85 -33.32 -17.65 24.18
N ASP A 86 -34.51 -18.21 24.08
CA ASP A 86 -35.00 -19.41 24.79
C ASP A 86 -35.01 -19.27 26.31
N GLY A 87 -35.14 -18.05 26.83
CA GLY A 87 -35.34 -17.76 28.24
C GLY A 87 -34.13 -18.00 29.16
N LEU A 88 -34.37 -17.95 30.45
CA LEU A 88 -33.35 -18.16 31.49
C LEU A 88 -32.71 -19.55 31.43
N SER A 89 -33.47 -20.58 31.06
CA SER A 89 -32.96 -21.95 30.99
C SER A 89 -31.83 -22.10 30.00
N TYR A 90 -31.88 -21.38 28.87
CA TYR A 90 -30.81 -21.38 27.88
C TYR A 90 -29.55 -20.68 28.41
N LEU A 91 -29.71 -19.52 29.05
CA LEU A 91 -28.57 -18.79 29.63
C LEU A 91 -27.86 -19.64 30.71
N VAL A 92 -28.60 -20.39 31.52
CA VAL A 92 -28.01 -21.32 32.49
C VAL A 92 -27.26 -22.45 31.79
N SER A 93 -27.76 -22.94 30.66
CA SER A 93 -27.09 -24.02 29.90
C SER A 93 -25.80 -23.60 29.19
N LEU A 94 -25.55 -22.31 29.05
CA LEU A 94 -24.35 -21.82 28.33
C LEU A 94 -23.06 -22.03 29.12
N ASP A 95 -23.12 -21.96 30.45
CA ASP A 95 -21.95 -22.15 31.31
C ASP A 95 -21.98 -23.46 32.09
N ASP A 96 -22.94 -24.34 31.81
CA ASP A 96 -23.04 -25.68 32.41
C ASP A 96 -22.10 -26.64 31.66
N GLY A 97 -21.19 -27.31 32.38
CA GLY A 97 -20.28 -28.30 31.82
C GLY A 97 -19.17 -27.75 30.91
N LEU A 98 -18.76 -26.47 31.04
CA LEU A 98 -17.69 -25.89 30.25
C LEU A 98 -16.36 -26.61 30.47
N PRO A 99 -15.61 -26.95 29.39
CA PRO A 99 -14.20 -27.36 29.49
C PRO A 99 -13.34 -26.24 30.08
N GLN A 100 -12.12 -26.58 30.54
CA GLN A 100 -11.22 -25.58 31.11
C GLN A 100 -10.96 -24.39 30.16
N LEU A 101 -11.00 -23.16 30.69
CA LEU A 101 -10.87 -21.88 29.95
C LEU A 101 -9.57 -21.72 29.11
N HIS A 102 -8.57 -22.59 29.30
CA HIS A 102 -7.29 -22.56 28.61
C HIS A 102 -7.36 -22.68 27.07
N ASN A 103 -8.52 -23.08 26.52
CA ASN A 103 -8.71 -23.28 25.09
C ASN A 103 -9.59 -22.20 24.42
N LEU A 104 -9.90 -21.09 25.08
CA LEU A 104 -10.83 -20.07 24.57
C LEU A 104 -10.40 -19.57 23.17
N GLU A 105 -9.13 -19.30 22.98
CA GLU A 105 -8.57 -18.85 21.67
C GLU A 105 -8.88 -19.82 20.53
N SER A 106 -8.75 -21.13 20.78
CA SER A 106 -9.04 -22.15 19.78
C SER A 106 -10.52 -22.14 19.37
N TYR A 107 -11.44 -21.97 20.31
CA TYR A 107 -12.88 -21.90 20.01
C TYR A 107 -13.24 -20.59 19.31
N VAL A 108 -12.65 -19.46 19.72
CA VAL A 108 -12.76 -18.17 19.01
C VAL A 108 -12.30 -18.32 17.55
N GLY A 109 -11.17 -19.00 17.31
CA GLY A 109 -10.66 -19.30 15.98
C GLY A 109 -11.65 -20.13 15.15
N ILE A 110 -12.28 -21.16 15.74
CA ILE A 110 -13.29 -22.00 15.06
C ILE A 110 -14.51 -21.15 14.66
N VAL A 111 -15.04 -20.34 15.57
CA VAL A 111 -16.19 -19.46 15.28
C VAL A 111 -15.83 -18.48 14.16
N LYS A 112 -14.66 -17.87 14.21
CA LYS A 112 -14.17 -16.92 13.20
C LYS A 112 -14.02 -17.55 11.81
N GLU A 113 -13.46 -18.75 11.76
CA GLU A 113 -13.29 -19.50 10.50
C GLU A 113 -14.64 -19.84 9.87
N LYS A 114 -15.63 -20.31 10.69
CA LYS A 114 -16.97 -20.60 10.20
C LYS A 114 -17.71 -19.32 9.75
N ALA A 115 -17.56 -18.22 10.47
CA ALA A 115 -18.11 -16.92 10.09
C ALA A 115 -17.56 -16.44 8.75
N LEU A 116 -16.25 -16.59 8.53
CA LEU A 116 -15.61 -16.25 7.26
C LEU A 116 -16.20 -17.07 6.10
N ARG A 117 -16.35 -18.38 6.28
CA ARG A 117 -16.97 -19.24 5.25
C ARG A 117 -18.40 -18.79 4.93
N ARG A 118 -19.21 -18.45 5.95
CA ARG A 118 -20.56 -17.93 5.74
C ARG A 118 -20.56 -16.66 4.92
N ARG A 119 -19.67 -15.70 5.24
CA ARG A 119 -19.55 -14.43 4.48
C ARG A 119 -19.16 -14.68 3.02
N ILE A 120 -18.21 -15.58 2.76
CA ILE A 120 -17.82 -15.96 1.40
C ILE A 120 -19.01 -16.56 0.64
N ILE A 121 -19.74 -17.49 1.25
CA ILE A 121 -20.93 -18.13 0.63
C ILE A 121 -21.98 -17.06 0.32
N THR A 122 -22.32 -16.19 1.28
CA THR A 122 -23.33 -15.14 1.09
C THR A 122 -22.95 -14.18 -0.04
N VAL A 123 -21.69 -13.73 -0.11
CA VAL A 123 -21.22 -12.87 -1.21
C VAL A 123 -21.26 -13.59 -2.54
N SER A 124 -20.90 -14.88 -2.56
CA SER A 124 -20.97 -15.69 -3.80
C SER A 124 -22.40 -15.88 -4.30
N GLN A 125 -23.36 -16.05 -3.38
CA GLN A 125 -24.78 -16.14 -3.70
C GLN A 125 -25.33 -14.81 -4.24
N ASP A 126 -24.92 -13.67 -3.66
CA ASP A 126 -25.28 -12.34 -4.15
C ASP A 126 -24.75 -12.10 -5.58
N ILE A 127 -23.49 -12.45 -5.82
CA ILE A 127 -22.87 -12.35 -7.15
C ILE A 127 -23.63 -13.20 -8.17
N MET A 128 -23.98 -14.46 -7.81
CA MET A 128 -24.77 -15.33 -8.69
C MET A 128 -26.16 -14.73 -8.98
N ALA A 129 -26.84 -14.24 -7.94
CA ALA A 129 -28.17 -13.64 -8.10
C ALA A 129 -28.14 -12.44 -9.06
N ARG A 130 -27.12 -11.57 -8.93
CA ARG A 130 -26.93 -10.40 -9.82
C ARG A 130 -26.59 -10.82 -11.25
N CYS A 131 -25.81 -11.88 -11.44
CA CYS A 131 -25.54 -12.42 -12.79
C CYS A 131 -26.81 -12.95 -13.46
N TYR A 132 -27.75 -13.53 -12.71
CA TYR A 132 -29.01 -14.05 -13.26
C TYR A 132 -30.06 -12.95 -13.51
N SER A 133 -30.01 -11.82 -12.80
CA SER A 133 -30.99 -10.74 -12.93
C SER A 133 -30.92 -10.02 -14.29
N LEU A 134 -29.76 -10.04 -14.96
CA LEU A 134 -29.50 -9.34 -16.24
C LEU A 134 -29.77 -7.83 -16.22
N GLU A 135 -29.87 -7.24 -15.02
CA GLU A 135 -30.13 -5.81 -14.84
C GLU A 135 -28.87 -4.96 -14.90
N GLU A 136 -27.71 -5.56 -14.57
CA GLU A 136 -26.42 -4.89 -14.48
C GLU A 136 -25.45 -5.38 -15.55
N ASP A 137 -24.54 -4.51 -15.98
CA ASP A 137 -23.45 -4.90 -16.88
C ASP A 137 -22.44 -5.81 -16.17
N ALA A 138 -21.90 -6.79 -16.90
CA ALA A 138 -20.95 -7.76 -16.36
C ALA A 138 -19.71 -7.12 -15.70
N GLY A 139 -19.24 -5.98 -16.23
CA GLY A 139 -18.14 -5.21 -15.66
C GLY A 139 -18.49 -4.60 -14.29
N GLN A 140 -19.75 -4.15 -14.10
CA GLN A 140 -20.22 -3.62 -12.82
C GLN A 140 -20.36 -4.73 -11.79
N ILE A 141 -20.87 -5.90 -12.19
CA ILE A 141 -20.95 -7.08 -11.29
C ILE A 141 -19.57 -7.54 -10.86
N LEU A 142 -18.60 -7.62 -11.78
CA LEU A 142 -17.23 -8.00 -11.48
C LEU A 142 -16.58 -7.03 -10.48
N GLY A 143 -16.70 -5.72 -10.71
CA GLY A 143 -16.15 -4.71 -9.81
C GLY A 143 -16.77 -4.77 -8.41
N ALA A 144 -18.08 -5.02 -8.30
CA ALA A 144 -18.76 -5.19 -7.02
C ALA A 144 -18.35 -6.49 -6.30
N ALA A 145 -18.11 -7.56 -7.05
CA ALA A 145 -17.60 -8.83 -6.52
C ALA A 145 -16.19 -8.66 -5.94
N GLU A 146 -15.30 -7.99 -6.66
CA GLU A 146 -13.95 -7.67 -6.19
C GLU A 146 -14.00 -6.84 -4.90
N ASP A 147 -14.80 -5.76 -4.86
CA ASP A 147 -14.98 -4.92 -3.66
C ASP A 147 -15.49 -5.72 -2.45
N ALA A 148 -16.42 -6.63 -2.66
CA ALA A 148 -17.00 -7.45 -1.59
C ALA A 148 -15.98 -8.47 -1.04
N LEU A 149 -15.19 -9.10 -1.91
CA LEU A 149 -14.15 -10.06 -1.51
C LEU A 149 -12.99 -9.36 -0.79
N ILE A 150 -12.58 -8.17 -1.22
CA ILE A 150 -11.57 -7.35 -0.54
C ILE A 150 -12.03 -7.00 0.87
N LYS A 151 -13.27 -6.55 1.05
CA LYS A 151 -13.83 -6.25 2.39
C LYS A 151 -13.81 -7.47 3.32
N ILE A 152 -14.01 -8.68 2.80
CA ILE A 152 -13.89 -9.90 3.60
C ILE A 152 -12.44 -10.12 4.04
N GLY A 153 -11.46 -9.87 3.16
CA GLY A 153 -10.03 -9.97 3.45
C GLY A 153 -9.57 -8.95 4.49
N ASP A 154 -10.02 -7.70 4.40
CA ASP A 154 -9.64 -6.61 5.31
C ASP A 154 -10.07 -6.83 6.76
N VAL A 155 -11.16 -7.58 6.98
CA VAL A 155 -11.61 -7.96 8.33
C VAL A 155 -10.61 -8.92 9.02
N GLN A 156 -9.78 -9.64 8.25
CA GLN A 156 -8.74 -10.53 8.81
C GLN A 156 -7.45 -9.78 9.21
N THR A 157 -7.18 -8.63 8.61
CA THR A 157 -5.92 -7.87 8.79
C THR A 157 -6.01 -6.77 9.86
N LYS A 158 -7.01 -6.76 10.72
CA LYS A 158 -6.99 -5.90 11.91
C LYS A 158 -5.88 -6.39 12.85
N ASN A 159 -4.64 -6.01 12.52
CA ASN A 159 -3.54 -6.06 13.47
C ASN A 159 -3.97 -5.23 14.69
N GLY A 160 -4.15 -5.88 15.80
CA GLY A 160 -4.42 -5.23 17.08
C GLY A 160 -3.26 -4.29 17.46
N LEU A 161 -3.41 -3.60 18.59
CA LEU A 161 -2.29 -2.87 19.18
C LEU A 161 -1.16 -3.86 19.47
N ALA A 162 0.03 -3.62 18.91
CA ALA A 162 1.22 -4.38 19.21
C ALA A 162 1.97 -3.70 20.35
N ASP A 163 2.37 -4.47 21.38
CA ASP A 163 3.24 -3.95 22.42
C ASP A 163 4.70 -3.84 21.93
N PRO A 164 5.54 -3.03 22.58
CA PRO A 164 6.94 -2.87 22.16
C PRO A 164 7.73 -4.17 22.11
N ALA A 165 7.42 -5.15 22.95
CA ALA A 165 8.10 -6.44 22.96
C ALA A 165 7.74 -7.26 21.71
N GLN A 166 6.48 -7.23 21.28
CA GLN A 166 6.03 -7.84 20.02
C GLN A 166 6.74 -7.22 18.83
N ILE A 167 6.80 -5.87 18.77
CA ILE A 167 7.51 -5.17 17.69
C ILE A 167 8.99 -5.57 17.62
N ILE A 168 9.67 -5.67 18.78
CA ILE A 168 11.08 -6.07 18.83
C ILE A 168 11.26 -7.54 18.43
N SER A 169 10.30 -8.41 18.73
CA SER A 169 10.37 -9.83 18.37
C SER A 169 10.31 -10.08 16.84
N GLU A 170 9.78 -9.13 16.07
CA GLU A 170 9.77 -9.18 14.60
C GLU A 170 11.17 -8.96 13.99
N TYR A 171 12.14 -8.43 14.77
CA TYR A 171 13.51 -8.27 14.30
C TYR A 171 14.31 -9.56 14.55
N GLU A 172 14.88 -10.14 13.49
CA GLU A 172 15.81 -11.24 13.59
C GLU A 172 17.03 -10.83 14.44
N GLY A 173 17.17 -11.40 15.63
CA GLY A 173 18.20 -11.03 16.62
C GLY A 173 17.70 -10.12 17.75
N GLY A 174 16.39 -9.79 17.80
CA GLY A 174 15.73 -9.11 18.90
C GLY A 174 16.29 -7.71 19.18
N ILE A 175 16.34 -7.32 20.46
CA ILE A 175 16.75 -5.97 20.89
C ILE A 175 18.18 -5.58 20.43
N ASN A 176 19.10 -6.52 20.34
CA ASN A 176 20.47 -6.26 19.89
C ASN A 176 20.51 -5.89 18.40
N ALA A 177 19.70 -6.55 17.57
CA ALA A 177 19.55 -6.20 16.16
C ALA A 177 18.88 -4.85 15.97
N PHE A 178 17.88 -4.53 16.80
CA PHE A 178 17.21 -3.23 16.79
C PHE A 178 18.15 -2.08 17.14
N LEU A 179 19.07 -2.27 18.08
CA LEU A 179 20.06 -1.26 18.50
C LEU A 179 21.24 -1.14 17.53
N ASP A 180 21.56 -2.18 16.78
CA ASP A 180 22.68 -2.18 15.83
C ASP A 180 22.29 -1.43 14.54
N ALA A 181 22.92 -0.28 14.33
CA ALA A 181 22.67 0.55 13.13
C ALA A 181 22.96 -0.20 11.81
N SER A 182 23.85 -1.20 11.81
CA SER A 182 24.18 -2.01 10.63
C SER A 182 23.10 -3.04 10.30
N LYS A 183 22.30 -3.43 11.29
CA LYS A 183 21.21 -4.44 11.20
C LYS A 183 19.81 -3.81 11.13
N ARG A 184 19.71 -2.48 11.31
CA ARG A 184 18.42 -1.80 11.10
C ARG A 184 17.93 -2.05 9.69
N ILE A 185 16.62 -2.22 9.54
CA ILE A 185 15.97 -2.37 8.24
C ILE A 185 16.35 -1.16 7.39
N LYS A 186 17.25 -1.38 6.42
CA LYS A 186 17.59 -0.38 5.41
C LYS A 186 16.52 -0.44 4.34
N GLY A 187 16.08 0.73 3.91
CA GLY A 187 15.22 0.83 2.73
C GLY A 187 15.92 0.33 1.47
N ILE A 188 15.16 0.18 0.41
CA ILE A 188 15.68 -0.22 -0.90
C ILE A 188 16.53 0.91 -1.46
N SER A 189 17.76 0.62 -1.87
CA SER A 189 18.66 1.60 -2.47
C SER A 189 18.11 2.13 -3.78
N THR A 190 18.16 3.45 -3.96
CA THR A 190 17.78 4.12 -5.20
C THR A 190 18.92 4.12 -6.24
N GLY A 191 20.15 3.80 -5.81
CA GLY A 191 21.36 3.93 -6.60
C GLY A 191 22.00 5.33 -6.55
N PHE A 192 21.33 6.30 -5.90
CA PHE A 192 21.85 7.64 -5.66
C PHE A 192 22.43 7.72 -4.25
N LEU A 193 23.75 7.59 -4.12
CA LEU A 193 24.45 7.37 -2.86
C LEU A 193 24.11 8.43 -1.80
N LYS A 194 24.26 9.72 -2.14
CA LYS A 194 23.97 10.81 -1.19
C LYS A 194 22.49 10.85 -0.78
N PHE A 195 21.57 10.50 -1.68
CA PHE A 195 20.15 10.40 -1.36
C PHE A 195 19.90 9.24 -0.40
N ASP A 196 20.48 8.09 -0.68
CA ASP A 196 20.34 6.89 0.17
C ASP A 196 20.98 7.10 1.57
N GLU A 197 22.09 7.84 1.66
CA GLU A 197 22.69 8.24 2.94
C GLU A 197 21.76 9.13 3.77
N MET A 198 21.08 10.10 3.14
CA MET A 198 20.16 11.01 3.81
C MET A 198 18.85 10.34 4.25
N THR A 199 18.34 9.40 3.44
CA THR A 199 17.00 8.81 3.64
C THR A 199 17.03 7.43 4.25
N GLY A 200 18.15 6.73 4.15
CA GLY A 200 18.26 5.30 4.41
C GLY A 200 17.65 4.44 3.31
N GLY A 201 17.43 5.00 2.10
CA GLY A 201 16.75 4.34 0.98
C GLY A 201 15.23 4.45 1.04
N LEU A 202 14.53 3.76 0.14
CA LEU A 202 13.06 3.72 0.08
C LEU A 202 12.54 2.64 1.04
N ARG A 203 11.78 3.03 2.06
CA ARG A 203 11.30 2.11 3.09
C ARG A 203 9.92 1.56 2.76
N GLU A 204 9.67 0.35 3.20
CA GLU A 204 8.36 -0.30 3.09
C GLU A 204 7.25 0.56 3.71
N GLY A 205 6.12 0.65 3.01
CA GLY A 205 4.95 1.40 3.47
C GLY A 205 5.10 2.92 3.40
N GLU A 206 6.20 3.46 2.84
CA GLU A 206 6.37 4.90 2.64
C GLU A 206 5.85 5.35 1.27
N LEU A 207 5.26 6.54 1.27
CA LEU A 207 4.84 7.26 0.08
C LEU A 207 5.85 8.37 -0.21
N PHE A 208 6.62 8.22 -1.29
CA PHE A 208 7.57 9.20 -1.78
C PHE A 208 7.02 9.93 -3.00
N ILE A 209 6.87 11.23 -2.91
CA ILE A 209 6.43 12.10 -4.01
C ILE A 209 7.65 12.75 -4.65
N LEU A 210 7.84 12.50 -5.93
CA LEU A 210 8.84 13.17 -6.73
C LEU A 210 8.16 14.14 -7.71
N ALA A 211 8.37 15.43 -7.51
CA ALA A 211 7.71 16.43 -8.34
C ALA A 211 8.71 17.28 -9.14
N ALA A 212 8.29 17.68 -10.32
CA ALA A 212 9.10 18.55 -11.18
C ALA A 212 8.23 19.31 -12.18
N ARG A 213 8.79 20.39 -12.75
CA ARG A 213 8.26 20.99 -13.97
C ARG A 213 8.50 20.07 -15.17
N PRO A 214 7.73 20.20 -16.27
CA PRO A 214 7.98 19.45 -17.50
C PRO A 214 9.43 19.57 -17.97
N ALA A 215 9.95 18.53 -18.59
CA ALA A 215 11.31 18.44 -19.13
C ALA A 215 12.47 18.49 -18.11
N MET A 216 12.21 18.53 -16.79
CA MET A 216 13.25 18.46 -15.76
C MET A 216 13.84 17.07 -15.55
N GLY A 217 13.21 16.02 -16.10
CA GLY A 217 13.71 14.63 -16.01
C GLY A 217 13.04 13.76 -14.96
N LYS A 218 11.86 14.11 -14.47
CA LYS A 218 11.10 13.36 -13.45
C LYS A 218 11.00 11.85 -13.77
N THR A 219 10.45 11.50 -14.93
CA THR A 219 10.35 10.11 -15.39
C THR A 219 11.72 9.45 -15.55
N ALA A 220 12.75 10.19 -16.04
CA ALA A 220 14.08 9.65 -16.20
C ALA A 220 14.70 9.22 -14.86
N TRP A 221 14.56 10.05 -13.81
CA TRP A 221 15.04 9.72 -12.48
C TRP A 221 14.33 8.47 -11.92
N ALA A 222 13.01 8.42 -12.04
CA ALA A 222 12.21 7.28 -11.60
C ALA A 222 12.60 5.98 -12.32
N LEU A 223 12.83 6.03 -13.64
CA LEU A 223 13.28 4.87 -14.43
C LEU A 223 14.70 4.43 -14.07
N ASN A 224 15.60 5.38 -13.72
CA ASN A 224 16.94 5.02 -13.22
C ASN A 224 16.84 4.27 -11.89
N VAL A 225 15.96 4.71 -10.97
CA VAL A 225 15.70 3.99 -9.72
C VAL A 225 15.09 2.61 -10.01
N ALA A 226 14.06 2.53 -10.87
CA ALA A 226 13.43 1.28 -11.26
C ALA A 226 14.46 0.26 -11.77
N GLN A 227 15.32 0.70 -12.68
CA GLN A 227 16.36 -0.15 -13.25
C GLN A 227 17.38 -0.58 -12.19
N HIS A 228 17.82 0.34 -11.31
CA HIS A 228 18.78 0.01 -10.25
C HIS A 228 18.21 -1.04 -9.30
N VAL A 229 16.95 -0.90 -8.89
CA VAL A 229 16.28 -1.86 -7.98
C VAL A 229 16.09 -3.22 -8.65
N ALA A 230 15.60 -3.24 -9.90
CA ALA A 230 15.30 -4.49 -10.60
C ALA A 230 16.57 -5.25 -11.04
N THR A 231 17.68 -4.54 -11.33
CA THR A 231 18.94 -5.16 -11.77
C THR A 231 20.00 -5.26 -10.68
N ASN A 232 19.63 -5.07 -9.40
CA ASN A 232 20.58 -5.15 -8.29
C ASN A 232 21.18 -6.57 -8.21
N PRO A 233 22.52 -6.73 -8.32
CA PRO A 233 23.14 -8.05 -8.41
C PRO A 233 23.08 -8.84 -7.08
N LYS A 234 22.86 -8.16 -5.95
CA LYS A 234 22.81 -8.81 -4.63
C LYS A 234 21.38 -9.19 -4.23
N ASN A 235 20.41 -8.36 -4.56
CA ASN A 235 19.02 -8.56 -4.16
C ASN A 235 18.10 -7.85 -5.17
N PRO A 236 17.87 -8.45 -6.35
CA PRO A 236 16.94 -7.90 -7.31
C PRO A 236 15.52 -7.99 -6.76
N LYS A 237 14.77 -6.89 -6.81
CA LYS A 237 13.37 -6.83 -6.40
C LYS A 237 12.48 -6.53 -7.58
N ALA A 238 11.27 -7.06 -7.57
CA ALA A 238 10.29 -6.73 -8.60
C ALA A 238 9.89 -5.25 -8.50
N VAL A 239 9.81 -4.59 -9.66
CA VAL A 239 9.40 -3.20 -9.77
C VAL A 239 8.21 -3.10 -10.71
N ALA A 240 7.12 -2.53 -10.22
CA ALA A 240 5.94 -2.22 -11.02
C ALA A 240 5.93 -0.73 -11.39
N VAL A 241 5.82 -0.42 -12.68
CA VAL A 241 5.76 0.94 -13.21
C VAL A 241 4.45 1.15 -13.94
N PHE A 242 3.59 1.99 -13.40
CA PHE A 242 2.35 2.45 -14.05
C PHE A 242 2.61 3.78 -14.74
N SER A 243 2.57 3.78 -16.07
CA SER A 243 2.80 4.97 -16.87
C SER A 243 1.51 5.42 -17.55
N LEU A 244 0.98 6.53 -17.12
CA LEU A 244 -0.25 7.10 -17.67
C LEU A 244 0.01 8.15 -18.76
N GLU A 245 1.27 8.56 -18.94
CA GLU A 245 1.70 9.56 -19.92
C GLU A 245 2.38 8.93 -21.13
N MET A 246 3.15 7.85 -20.92
CA MET A 246 4.00 7.28 -21.96
C MET A 246 3.72 5.80 -22.17
N SER A 247 3.83 5.34 -23.43
CA SER A 247 3.70 3.91 -23.72
C SER A 247 4.87 3.10 -23.15
N LYS A 248 4.60 1.83 -22.81
CA LYS A 248 5.60 0.88 -22.27
C LYS A 248 6.79 0.69 -23.21
N GLU A 249 6.58 0.72 -24.53
CA GLU A 249 7.67 0.64 -25.52
C GLU A 249 8.58 1.87 -25.44
N SER A 250 7.99 3.05 -25.20
CA SER A 250 8.72 4.31 -25.04
C SER A 250 9.57 4.32 -23.79
N LEU A 251 9.03 3.79 -22.67
CA LEU A 251 9.75 3.62 -21.40
C LEU A 251 10.89 2.62 -21.56
N LEU A 252 10.62 1.44 -22.13
CA LEU A 252 11.63 0.42 -22.37
C LEU A 252 12.76 0.96 -23.23
N THR A 253 12.44 1.67 -24.32
CA THR A 253 13.42 2.32 -25.19
C THR A 253 14.31 3.30 -24.41
N ARG A 254 13.72 4.14 -23.54
CA ARG A 254 14.48 5.07 -22.69
C ARG A 254 15.44 4.33 -21.75
N MET A 255 14.94 3.28 -21.10
CA MET A 255 15.75 2.50 -20.17
C MET A 255 16.93 1.83 -20.86
N ILE A 256 16.71 1.20 -22.00
CA ILE A 256 17.78 0.56 -22.79
C ILE A 256 18.82 1.57 -23.25
N CYS A 257 18.39 2.70 -23.83
CA CYS A 257 19.29 3.75 -24.28
C CYS A 257 20.10 4.38 -23.14
N ALA A 258 19.45 4.60 -21.96
CA ALA A 258 20.11 5.12 -20.75
C ALA A 258 21.13 4.12 -20.19
N ALA A 259 20.81 2.82 -20.19
CA ALA A 259 21.70 1.75 -19.72
C ALA A 259 22.93 1.59 -20.65
N ALA A 260 22.69 1.57 -21.96
CA ALA A 260 23.73 1.44 -22.99
C ALA A 260 24.54 2.71 -23.23
N ARG A 261 24.14 3.87 -22.65
CA ARG A 261 24.69 5.20 -22.95
C ARG A 261 24.67 5.54 -24.45
N VAL A 262 23.55 5.18 -25.09
CA VAL A 262 23.32 5.48 -26.52
C VAL A 262 22.30 6.59 -26.65
N ASP A 263 22.57 7.53 -27.58
CA ASP A 263 21.67 8.64 -27.84
C ASP A 263 20.32 8.15 -28.39
N GLN A 264 19.23 8.53 -27.72
CA GLN A 264 17.89 8.10 -28.10
C GLN A 264 17.47 8.55 -29.49
N GLN A 265 17.94 9.73 -29.95
CA GLN A 265 17.64 10.22 -31.30
C GLN A 265 18.35 9.36 -32.36
N ARG A 266 19.61 8.98 -32.11
CA ARG A 266 20.35 8.08 -32.99
C ARG A 266 19.74 6.69 -33.06
N PHE A 267 19.27 6.19 -31.91
CA PHE A 267 18.55 4.92 -31.85
C PHE A 267 17.26 4.97 -32.71
N ARG A 268 16.44 6.02 -32.54
CA ARG A 268 15.21 6.20 -33.33
C ARG A 268 15.45 6.38 -34.83
N ALA A 269 16.54 7.07 -35.18
CA ALA A 269 16.91 7.30 -36.57
C ALA A 269 17.60 6.08 -37.22
N GLY A 270 17.91 5.05 -36.44
CA GLY A 270 18.61 3.85 -36.95
C GLY A 270 20.10 4.03 -37.21
N TYR A 271 20.68 5.18 -36.87
CA TYR A 271 22.10 5.49 -37.09
C TYR A 271 22.96 4.99 -35.90
N LEU A 272 23.12 3.67 -35.83
CA LEU A 272 23.89 3.02 -34.76
C LEU A 272 25.17 2.41 -35.37
N ASN A 273 26.31 2.64 -34.74
CA ASN A 273 27.54 1.94 -35.03
C ASN A 273 27.52 0.53 -34.38
N HIS A 274 28.58 -0.27 -34.66
CA HIS A 274 28.66 -1.65 -34.17
C HIS A 274 28.70 -1.72 -32.62
N ASP A 275 29.49 -0.85 -32.00
CA ASP A 275 29.68 -0.82 -30.55
C ASP A 275 28.38 -0.41 -29.82
N GLU A 276 27.67 0.59 -30.36
CA GLU A 276 26.38 1.03 -29.86
C GLU A 276 25.32 -0.09 -29.95
N ARG A 277 25.32 -0.86 -31.04
CA ARG A 277 24.42 -2.01 -31.19
C ARG A 277 24.72 -3.10 -30.15
N HIS A 278 26.00 -3.39 -29.94
CA HIS A 278 26.42 -4.38 -28.93
C HIS A 278 26.03 -3.92 -27.52
N ALA A 279 26.31 -2.66 -27.14
CA ALA A 279 25.93 -2.10 -25.85
C ALA A 279 24.40 -2.11 -25.64
N LEU A 280 23.60 -1.83 -26.67
CA LEU A 280 22.14 -1.92 -26.61
C LEU A 280 21.65 -3.36 -26.40
N GLN A 281 22.29 -4.34 -27.07
CA GLN A 281 21.95 -5.75 -26.89
C GLN A 281 22.24 -6.21 -25.45
N GLU A 282 23.42 -5.88 -24.90
CA GLU A 282 23.76 -6.21 -23.52
C GLU A 282 22.81 -5.55 -22.50
N ALA A 283 22.47 -4.28 -22.74
CA ALA A 283 21.50 -3.56 -21.90
C ALA A 283 20.12 -4.21 -21.97
N LEU A 284 19.67 -4.60 -23.17
CA LEU A 284 18.39 -5.27 -23.39
C LEU A 284 18.34 -6.60 -22.65
N TYR A 285 19.36 -7.46 -22.77
CA TYR A 285 19.41 -8.74 -22.06
C TYR A 285 19.28 -8.56 -20.56
N ARG A 286 20.01 -7.62 -19.96
CA ARG A 286 19.94 -7.34 -18.52
C ARG A 286 18.56 -6.84 -18.07
N ILE A 287 17.89 -6.02 -18.91
CA ILE A 287 16.56 -5.49 -18.58
C ILE A 287 15.48 -6.56 -18.75
N VAL A 288 15.59 -7.43 -19.76
CA VAL A 288 14.62 -8.52 -20.01
C VAL A 288 14.66 -9.59 -18.91
N GLU A 289 15.83 -9.85 -18.34
CA GLU A 289 15.99 -10.79 -17.22
C GLU A 289 15.58 -10.18 -15.86
N ALA A 290 15.50 -8.85 -15.79
CA ALA A 290 15.14 -8.17 -14.55
C ALA A 290 13.62 -8.27 -14.27
N PRO A 291 13.20 -8.41 -13.00
CA PRO A 291 11.79 -8.45 -12.61
C PRO A 291 11.15 -7.04 -12.70
N LEU A 292 11.01 -6.51 -13.91
CA LEU A 292 10.47 -5.19 -14.21
C LEU A 292 9.14 -5.33 -14.97
N PHE A 293 8.09 -4.75 -14.43
CA PHE A 293 6.73 -4.82 -14.96
C PHE A 293 6.23 -3.43 -15.33
N LEU A 294 5.87 -3.23 -16.59
CA LEU A 294 5.41 -1.95 -17.13
C LEU A 294 3.93 -2.05 -17.52
N ASP A 295 3.14 -1.10 -17.05
CA ASP A 295 1.72 -0.98 -17.39
C ASP A 295 1.44 0.44 -17.93
N ASP A 296 0.87 0.54 -19.13
CA ASP A 296 0.49 1.79 -19.80
C ASP A 296 -1.01 1.88 -20.06
N THR A 297 -1.81 1.14 -19.26
CA THR A 297 -3.27 1.15 -19.40
C THR A 297 -3.84 2.53 -19.08
N ALA A 298 -4.49 3.15 -20.08
CA ALA A 298 -5.12 4.45 -19.89
C ALA A 298 -6.37 4.36 -18.99
N GLY A 299 -6.61 5.41 -18.20
CA GLY A 299 -7.80 5.48 -17.33
C GLY A 299 -7.74 4.58 -16.09
N THR A 300 -6.57 4.07 -15.75
CA THR A 300 -6.35 3.23 -14.57
C THR A 300 -6.76 3.97 -13.29
N ASN A 301 -7.54 3.33 -12.44
CA ASN A 301 -7.92 3.81 -11.12
C ASN A 301 -7.14 3.06 -10.00
N LEU A 302 -7.29 3.51 -8.74
CA LEU A 302 -6.58 2.92 -7.60
C LEU A 302 -6.89 1.43 -7.38
N MET A 303 -8.11 0.99 -7.67
CA MET A 303 -8.51 -0.42 -7.48
C MET A 303 -7.84 -1.31 -8.51
N ASP A 304 -7.75 -0.85 -9.76
CA ASP A 304 -7.05 -1.57 -10.82
C ASP A 304 -5.57 -1.74 -10.47
N VAL A 305 -4.93 -0.65 -9.99
CA VAL A 305 -3.54 -0.68 -9.51
C VAL A 305 -3.40 -1.70 -8.36
N HIS A 306 -4.29 -1.62 -7.38
CA HIS A 306 -4.26 -2.50 -6.21
C HIS A 306 -4.40 -3.99 -6.60
N SER A 307 -5.38 -4.31 -7.45
CA SER A 307 -5.61 -5.68 -7.92
C SER A 307 -4.39 -6.25 -8.67
N LYS A 308 -3.80 -5.44 -9.59
CA LYS A 308 -2.58 -5.82 -10.33
C LYS A 308 -1.39 -6.02 -9.39
N LEU A 309 -1.20 -5.13 -8.41
CA LEU A 309 -0.10 -5.23 -7.43
C LEU A 309 -0.24 -6.42 -6.49
N ARG A 310 -1.44 -6.71 -6.00
CA ARG A 310 -1.73 -7.91 -5.18
C ARG A 310 -1.39 -9.19 -5.94
N ARG A 311 -1.77 -9.27 -7.20
CA ARG A 311 -1.43 -10.41 -8.06
C ARG A 311 0.08 -10.52 -8.26
N LEU A 312 0.75 -9.41 -8.58
CA LEU A 312 2.20 -9.38 -8.76
C LEU A 312 2.95 -9.78 -7.49
N GLN A 313 2.52 -9.29 -6.33
CA GLN A 313 3.11 -9.61 -5.03
C GLN A 313 2.95 -11.10 -4.66
N ALA A 314 1.89 -11.76 -5.12
CA ALA A 314 1.71 -13.21 -4.92
C ALA A 314 2.69 -14.05 -5.77
N GLU A 315 3.19 -13.52 -6.89
CA GLU A 315 4.06 -14.21 -7.84
C GLU A 315 5.54 -13.79 -7.70
N GLN A 316 5.81 -12.57 -7.20
CA GLN A 316 7.13 -11.94 -7.20
C GLN A 316 7.40 -11.20 -5.89
N ASP A 317 8.67 -11.07 -5.53
CA ASP A 317 9.11 -10.23 -4.40
C ASP A 317 9.06 -8.74 -4.79
N LEU A 318 7.87 -8.15 -4.66
CA LEU A 318 7.61 -6.76 -5.05
C LEU A 318 8.32 -5.79 -4.11
N GLY A 319 9.29 -5.03 -4.63
CA GLY A 319 10.10 -4.09 -3.86
C GLY A 319 9.77 -2.61 -4.10
N LEU A 320 9.22 -2.24 -5.25
CA LEU A 320 8.96 -0.84 -5.58
C LEU A 320 7.77 -0.70 -6.53
N VAL A 321 6.93 0.30 -6.25
CA VAL A 321 5.85 0.72 -7.15
C VAL A 321 6.11 2.15 -7.61
N ILE A 322 6.04 2.39 -8.92
CA ILE A 322 6.20 3.72 -9.53
C ILE A 322 4.92 4.08 -10.26
N ILE A 323 4.42 5.31 -10.07
CA ILE A 323 3.25 5.84 -10.77
C ILE A 323 3.62 7.15 -11.46
N ASP A 324 3.55 7.18 -12.80
CA ASP A 324 3.88 8.36 -13.62
C ASP A 324 2.69 8.79 -14.50
N TYR A 325 1.96 9.81 -14.14
CA TYR A 325 1.95 10.62 -12.95
C TYR A 325 0.53 10.70 -12.37
N MET A 326 0.45 10.95 -11.09
CA MET A 326 -0.77 10.87 -10.29
C MET A 326 -1.96 11.67 -10.86
N GLN A 327 -1.73 12.85 -11.44
CA GLN A 327 -2.79 13.70 -11.96
C GLN A 327 -3.50 13.14 -13.20
N LEU A 328 -3.02 12.07 -13.82
CA LEU A 328 -3.72 11.37 -14.91
C LEU A 328 -4.60 10.21 -14.42
N MET A 329 -4.49 9.84 -13.15
CA MET A 329 -5.37 8.83 -12.57
C MET A 329 -6.80 9.35 -12.43
N GLN A 330 -7.75 8.44 -12.54
CA GLN A 330 -9.17 8.73 -12.33
C GLN A 330 -9.57 8.35 -10.90
N GLY A 331 -10.12 9.32 -10.18
CA GLY A 331 -10.74 9.06 -8.87
C GLY A 331 -12.09 8.36 -9.06
N ARG A 332 -12.40 7.42 -8.17
CA ARG A 332 -13.71 6.73 -8.16
C ARG A 332 -14.70 7.56 -7.35
N GLY A 333 -15.80 7.98 -7.95
CA GLY A 333 -16.87 8.73 -7.30
C GLY A 333 -17.14 10.12 -7.91
N ARG A 334 -18.08 10.85 -7.31
CA ARG A 334 -18.36 12.25 -7.67
C ARG A 334 -17.54 13.16 -6.76
N PHE A 335 -16.60 13.86 -7.33
CA PHE A 335 -15.81 14.87 -6.63
C PHE A 335 -16.32 16.27 -7.02
N GLU A 336 -16.41 17.17 -6.06
CA GLU A 336 -16.80 18.55 -6.29
C GLU A 336 -15.73 19.36 -7.03
N ASN A 337 -14.46 19.00 -6.79
CA ASN A 337 -13.33 19.65 -7.44
C ASN A 337 -12.12 18.71 -7.55
N ARG A 338 -11.16 19.10 -8.38
CA ARG A 338 -9.94 18.34 -8.64
C ARG A 338 -9.05 18.14 -7.41
N VAL A 339 -9.06 19.10 -6.48
CA VAL A 339 -8.30 19.03 -5.22
C VAL A 339 -8.77 17.86 -4.36
N GLN A 340 -10.09 17.67 -4.23
CA GLN A 340 -10.64 16.54 -3.47
C GLN A 340 -10.30 15.19 -4.13
N GLU A 341 -10.36 15.12 -5.45
CA GLU A 341 -9.99 13.91 -6.20
C GLU A 341 -8.52 13.54 -5.96
N ILE A 342 -7.60 14.50 -6.11
CA ILE A 342 -6.17 14.30 -5.86
C ILE A 342 -5.91 13.92 -4.39
N SER A 343 -6.63 14.51 -3.45
CA SER A 343 -6.55 14.17 -2.03
C SER A 343 -6.97 12.74 -1.75
N SER A 344 -8.03 12.28 -2.39
CA SER A 344 -8.49 10.89 -2.30
C SER A 344 -7.46 9.91 -2.88
N LEU A 345 -6.87 10.25 -4.04
CA LEU A 345 -5.83 9.45 -4.68
C LEU A 345 -4.57 9.35 -3.80
N SER A 346 -4.09 10.48 -3.27
CA SER A 346 -2.90 10.52 -2.39
C SER A 346 -3.09 9.64 -1.15
N ARG A 347 -4.23 9.82 -0.46
CA ARG A 347 -4.56 9.00 0.73
C ARG A 347 -4.68 7.52 0.38
N GLY A 348 -5.32 7.19 -0.75
CA GLY A 348 -5.46 5.81 -1.22
C GLY A 348 -4.11 5.16 -1.53
N MET A 349 -3.18 5.88 -2.19
CA MET A 349 -1.82 5.40 -2.43
C MET A 349 -1.05 5.18 -1.13
N LYS A 350 -1.20 6.08 -0.12
CA LYS A 350 -0.57 5.91 1.19
C LYS A 350 -1.10 4.70 1.94
N LEU A 351 -2.40 4.45 1.89
CA LEU A 351 -3.01 3.26 2.49
C LEU A 351 -2.50 1.99 1.80
N MET A 352 -2.47 1.99 0.46
CA MET A 352 -1.99 0.88 -0.36
C MET A 352 -0.51 0.57 -0.10
N SER A 353 0.36 1.60 0.04
CA SER A 353 1.77 1.39 0.36
C SER A 353 1.95 0.68 1.71
N LYS A 354 1.16 1.06 2.73
CA LYS A 354 1.18 0.42 4.04
C LYS A 354 0.64 -1.01 4.02
N GLU A 355 -0.46 -1.24 3.31
CA GLU A 355 -1.09 -2.55 3.19
C GLU A 355 -0.18 -3.56 2.51
N LEU A 356 0.37 -3.19 1.35
CA LEU A 356 1.27 -4.03 0.58
C LEU A 356 2.68 -4.10 1.18
N ARG A 357 3.02 -3.24 2.17
CA ARG A 357 4.38 -3.10 2.74
C ARG A 357 5.44 -2.86 1.67
N VAL A 358 5.14 -2.02 0.69
CA VAL A 358 6.04 -1.68 -0.42
C VAL A 358 6.15 -0.16 -0.53
N PRO A 359 7.35 0.41 -0.79
CA PRO A 359 7.48 1.84 -1.07
C PRO A 359 6.81 2.21 -2.39
N PHE A 360 6.12 3.35 -2.38
CA PHE A 360 5.50 3.95 -3.55
C PHE A 360 6.25 5.22 -3.94
N LEU A 361 6.81 5.25 -5.15
CA LEU A 361 7.38 6.43 -5.78
C LEU A 361 6.35 7.00 -6.76
N VAL A 362 5.71 8.09 -6.36
CA VAL A 362 4.64 8.71 -7.15
C VAL A 362 5.13 10.02 -7.73
N LEU A 363 5.02 10.13 -9.04
CA LEU A 363 5.44 11.31 -9.76
C LEU A 363 4.31 12.34 -9.80
N SER A 364 4.66 13.61 -9.63
CA SER A 364 3.72 14.73 -9.62
C SER A 364 4.23 15.89 -10.48
N GLN A 365 3.32 16.60 -11.11
CA GLN A 365 3.67 17.81 -11.85
C GLN A 365 3.49 19.04 -10.96
N LEU A 366 4.46 19.94 -10.99
CA LEU A 366 4.39 21.21 -10.26
C LEU A 366 3.53 22.26 -10.99
N SER A 367 2.97 23.18 -10.23
CA SER A 367 2.34 24.39 -10.75
C SER A 367 3.36 25.26 -11.53
N ARG A 368 2.88 26.28 -12.24
CA ARG A 368 3.77 27.21 -12.96
C ARG A 368 4.43 28.26 -12.06
N ALA A 369 4.16 28.26 -10.77
CA ALA A 369 4.67 29.26 -9.83
C ALA A 369 6.21 29.39 -9.84
N PRO A 370 7.02 28.32 -9.90
CA PRO A 370 8.48 28.44 -10.00
C PRO A 370 8.96 29.20 -11.23
N GLU A 371 8.25 29.12 -12.37
CA GLU A 371 8.64 29.81 -13.62
C GLU A 371 8.38 31.32 -13.56
N THR A 372 7.35 31.73 -12.81
CA THR A 372 6.95 33.15 -12.69
C THR A 372 7.63 33.86 -11.52
N ARG A 373 8.33 33.12 -10.64
CA ARG A 373 9.00 33.67 -9.47
C ARG A 373 10.24 34.44 -9.90
N THR A 374 10.43 35.64 -9.35
CA THR A 374 11.64 36.45 -9.57
C THR A 374 12.78 35.94 -8.68
N GLY A 375 13.94 35.70 -9.25
CA GLY A 375 15.16 35.30 -8.55
C GLY A 375 15.41 33.79 -8.49
N ASP A 376 15.08 33.13 -7.41
CA ASP A 376 15.31 31.69 -7.27
C ASP A 376 14.09 30.87 -7.79
N HIS A 377 14.31 30.08 -8.82
CA HIS A 377 13.30 29.23 -9.44
C HIS A 377 13.21 27.84 -8.81
N ARG A 378 13.94 27.58 -7.69
CA ARG A 378 13.88 26.29 -7.01
C ARG A 378 12.48 26.02 -6.49
N PRO A 379 11.94 24.82 -6.77
CA PRO A 379 10.64 24.44 -6.26
C PRO A 379 10.59 24.36 -4.73
N MET A 380 9.43 24.64 -4.16
CA MET A 380 9.12 24.50 -2.74
C MET A 380 7.78 23.80 -2.53
N LEU A 381 7.46 23.37 -1.31
CA LEU A 381 6.24 22.60 -1.00
C LEU A 381 4.95 23.32 -1.45
N SER A 382 4.89 24.64 -1.35
CA SER A 382 3.75 25.44 -1.83
C SER A 382 3.51 25.35 -3.35
N ASP A 383 4.49 24.90 -4.13
CA ASP A 383 4.37 24.77 -5.59
C ASP A 383 3.66 23.46 -5.98
N LEU A 384 3.43 22.54 -5.03
CA LEU A 384 2.50 21.39 -5.17
C LEU A 384 1.02 21.82 -5.16
N ARG A 385 0.71 22.99 -5.69
CA ARG A 385 -0.59 23.68 -5.70
C ARG A 385 -1.70 22.74 -6.19
N GLU A 386 -2.85 22.71 -5.58
CA GLU A 386 -3.96 21.77 -5.70
C GLU A 386 -3.81 20.51 -4.84
N SER A 387 -2.79 20.42 -4.01
CA SER A 387 -2.38 19.18 -3.36
C SER A 387 -1.82 19.37 -1.94
N GLY A 388 -2.37 20.26 -1.14
CA GLY A 388 -1.98 20.38 0.29
C GLY A 388 -2.09 19.05 1.03
N SER A 389 -2.97 18.16 0.57
CA SER A 389 -3.11 16.79 1.05
C SER A 389 -1.96 15.88 0.63
N ILE A 390 -1.39 16.03 -0.58
CA ILE A 390 -0.22 15.25 -1.01
C ILE A 390 0.94 15.50 -0.05
N GLU A 391 1.15 16.78 0.30
CA GLU A 391 2.18 17.13 1.28
C GLU A 391 1.92 16.46 2.63
N GLN A 392 0.67 16.41 3.11
CA GLN A 392 0.33 15.79 4.40
C GLN A 392 0.49 14.28 4.39
N ASP A 393 0.04 13.60 3.34
CA ASP A 393 0.02 12.14 3.22
C ASP A 393 1.43 11.56 2.95
N ALA A 394 2.26 12.28 2.18
CA ALA A 394 3.59 11.83 1.82
C ALA A 394 4.54 11.74 3.02
N ASP A 395 5.36 10.70 3.06
CA ASP A 395 6.46 10.57 4.03
C ASP A 395 7.70 11.33 3.55
N MET A 396 7.93 11.35 2.25
CA MET A 396 8.99 12.09 1.59
C MET A 396 8.45 12.90 0.40
N VAL A 397 8.97 14.10 0.23
CA VAL A 397 8.72 14.94 -0.96
C VAL A 397 10.04 15.47 -1.45
N ALA A 398 10.34 15.21 -2.72
CA ALA A 398 11.51 15.76 -3.38
C ALA A 398 11.16 16.45 -4.71
N PHE A 399 11.99 17.40 -5.07
CA PHE A 399 11.88 18.15 -6.31
C PHE A 399 13.12 17.96 -7.17
N ILE A 400 12.93 17.75 -8.48
CA ILE A 400 14.04 17.84 -9.43
C ILE A 400 14.10 19.26 -9.97
N PHE A 401 15.28 19.85 -9.88
CA PHE A 401 15.58 21.17 -10.39
C PHE A 401 16.83 21.15 -11.25
N ARG A 402 16.78 21.82 -12.40
CA ARG A 402 17.92 21.99 -13.30
C ARG A 402 18.04 23.47 -13.64
N GLU A 403 19.02 24.13 -13.03
CA GLU A 403 19.22 25.58 -13.20
C GLU A 403 19.60 25.95 -14.63
N GLU A 404 20.26 25.05 -15.37
CA GLU A 404 20.62 25.25 -16.79
C GLU A 404 19.41 25.57 -17.68
N VAL A 405 18.21 25.10 -17.32
CA VAL A 405 16.96 25.35 -18.09
C VAL A 405 16.54 26.82 -17.98
N TYR A 406 16.81 27.45 -16.83
CA TYR A 406 16.49 28.85 -16.57
C TYR A 406 17.62 29.81 -16.91
N ARG A 407 18.85 29.31 -16.94
CA ARG A 407 20.08 30.08 -17.21
C ARG A 407 20.98 29.36 -18.25
N PRO A 408 20.53 29.24 -19.50
CA PRO A 408 21.23 28.46 -20.53
C PRO A 408 22.61 29.03 -20.89
N ASP A 409 22.82 30.31 -20.61
CA ASP A 409 24.08 31.01 -20.92
C ASP A 409 25.24 30.63 -19.98
N LYS A 410 24.97 30.01 -18.85
CA LYS A 410 25.98 29.60 -17.88
C LYS A 410 26.48 28.17 -18.18
N GLU A 411 27.64 28.05 -18.81
CA GLU A 411 28.26 26.74 -19.12
C GLU A 411 28.54 25.88 -17.89
N SER A 412 28.87 26.51 -16.76
CA SER A 412 29.13 25.80 -15.48
C SER A 412 27.92 25.04 -14.91
N LEU A 413 26.74 25.37 -15.40
CA LEU A 413 25.49 24.72 -14.95
C LEU A 413 25.06 23.57 -15.85
N LYS A 414 25.71 23.39 -17.02
CA LYS A 414 25.35 22.34 -17.98
C LYS A 414 25.50 20.95 -17.36
N GLY A 415 24.44 20.16 -17.46
CA GLY A 415 24.42 18.80 -16.97
C GLY A 415 24.36 18.67 -15.44
N LEU A 416 24.16 19.77 -14.71
CA LEU A 416 23.93 19.73 -13.26
C LEU A 416 22.43 19.70 -12.95
N ALA A 417 22.06 18.82 -12.02
CA ALA A 417 20.72 18.71 -11.48
C ALA A 417 20.77 18.69 -9.95
N GLU A 418 19.74 19.21 -9.32
CA GLU A 418 19.53 19.14 -7.88
C GLU A 418 18.29 18.31 -7.60
N LEU A 419 18.41 17.34 -6.69
CA LEU A 419 17.29 16.70 -6.04
C LEU A 419 17.11 17.36 -4.67
N ILE A 420 16.04 18.14 -4.53
CA ILE A 420 15.74 18.91 -3.32
C ILE A 420 14.77 18.10 -2.48
N LEU A 421 15.24 17.50 -1.38
CA LEU A 421 14.42 16.78 -0.41
C LEU A 421 13.78 17.80 0.52
N ALA A 422 12.55 18.21 0.20
CA ALA A 422 11.84 19.29 0.89
C ALA A 422 11.04 18.81 2.11
N LYS A 423 10.68 17.53 2.14
CA LYS A 423 10.01 16.88 3.28
C LYS A 423 10.55 15.49 3.49
N GLN A 424 10.82 15.15 4.74
CA GLN A 424 11.15 13.79 5.19
C GLN A 424 10.67 13.60 6.61
N ARG A 425 9.82 12.59 6.86
CA ARG A 425 9.31 12.30 8.22
C ARG A 425 10.36 11.67 9.13
N ASN A 426 11.27 10.91 8.56
CA ASN A 426 12.21 10.06 9.32
C ASN A 426 13.67 10.49 9.18
N GLY A 427 13.95 11.75 8.82
CA GLY A 427 15.30 12.24 8.65
C GLY A 427 15.37 13.71 8.24
N PRO A 428 16.56 14.23 7.94
CA PRO A 428 16.77 15.62 7.58
C PRO A 428 16.30 15.91 6.15
N THR A 429 15.95 17.16 5.89
CA THR A 429 15.78 17.71 4.54
C THR A 429 17.11 18.21 4.01
N GLY A 430 17.23 18.37 2.68
CA GLY A 430 18.49 18.83 2.10
C GLY A 430 18.49 18.79 0.57
N ARG A 431 19.65 18.94 -0.01
CA ARG A 431 19.84 18.96 -1.47
C ARG A 431 20.92 17.97 -1.88
N VAL A 432 20.65 17.19 -2.92
CA VAL A 432 21.59 16.25 -3.52
C VAL A 432 21.91 16.73 -4.91
N LYS A 433 23.18 17.06 -5.18
CA LYS A 433 23.65 17.39 -6.52
C LYS A 433 23.88 16.10 -7.31
N MET A 434 23.43 16.09 -8.57
CA MET A 434 23.52 14.94 -9.48
C MET A 434 23.97 15.43 -10.86
N ALA A 435 24.57 14.54 -11.66
CA ALA A 435 24.80 14.78 -13.06
C ALA A 435 23.58 14.37 -13.88
N PHE A 436 23.16 15.18 -14.84
CA PHE A 436 22.16 14.84 -15.83
C PHE A 436 22.77 14.76 -17.23
N LEU A 437 22.84 13.57 -17.76
CA LEU A 437 23.37 13.28 -19.09
C LEU A 437 22.22 13.40 -20.11
N ASN A 438 22.03 14.61 -20.63
CA ASN A 438 20.90 14.95 -21.51
C ASN A 438 20.78 14.03 -22.74
N ARG A 439 21.92 13.67 -23.38
CA ARG A 439 21.97 12.77 -24.56
C ARG A 439 21.35 11.40 -24.29
N TYR A 440 21.48 10.90 -23.05
CA TYR A 440 21.03 9.57 -22.63
C TYR A 440 19.79 9.63 -21.73
N THR A 441 19.35 10.85 -21.41
CA THR A 441 18.23 11.09 -20.45
C THR A 441 18.45 10.34 -19.13
N LYS A 442 19.67 10.43 -18.59
CA LYS A 442 20.12 9.65 -17.43
C LYS A 442 20.65 10.54 -16.33
N PHE A 443 20.28 10.23 -15.08
CA PHE A 443 20.91 10.80 -13.89
C PHE A 443 22.04 9.90 -13.39
N GLU A 444 23.10 10.49 -12.92
CA GLU A 444 24.25 9.79 -12.31
C GLU A 444 24.70 10.52 -11.04
N ASN A 445 25.34 9.78 -10.13
CA ASN A 445 26.00 10.39 -8.99
C ASN A 445 27.14 11.30 -9.48
N LEU A 446 27.27 12.47 -8.88
CA LEU A 446 28.48 13.27 -9.07
C LEU A 446 29.65 12.56 -8.38
N ALA A 447 30.83 12.58 -9.00
CA ALA A 447 32.05 12.22 -8.31
C ALA A 447 32.20 13.10 -7.07
N ALA A 448 32.60 12.52 -5.93
CA ALA A 448 32.71 13.22 -4.67
C ALA A 448 33.58 14.50 -4.88
N ASP A 449 32.92 15.65 -4.77
CA ASP A 449 33.61 16.93 -4.73
C ASP A 449 34.27 17.01 -3.35
N THR A 450 35.60 17.07 -3.30
CA THR A 450 36.38 17.20 -2.08
C THR A 450 36.40 18.64 -1.54
N GLY A 451 35.36 19.42 -1.83
CA GLY A 451 35.24 20.85 -1.48
C GLY A 451 33.93 21.15 -0.73
N GLU A 452 34.11 21.60 0.48
CA GLU A 452 33.24 22.36 1.40
C GLU A 452 31.98 22.96 0.76
N ASP A 453 30.80 22.39 1.06
CA ASP A 453 29.51 23.08 1.06
C ASP A 453 28.37 22.19 1.64
N ASP A 454 28.59 21.58 2.78
CA ASP A 454 27.54 20.93 3.58
C ASP A 454 27.32 21.71 4.88
N ALA A 455 26.75 22.94 4.78
CA ALA A 455 26.19 23.59 5.95
C ALA A 455 24.72 23.15 6.10
N PRO A 456 24.31 22.57 7.25
CA PRO A 456 22.90 22.32 7.53
C PRO A 456 22.16 23.65 7.62
N PHE A 457 21.01 23.74 6.99
CA PHE A 457 20.10 24.87 7.14
C PHE A 457 19.51 24.85 8.56
N GLU A 458 19.68 25.95 9.30
CA GLU A 458 18.90 26.33 10.48
C GLU A 458 17.44 26.66 10.10
#